data_db5bb384bdf7b219dfbf14f660590e49
#
_entry.id   db5bb384bdf7b219dfbf14f660590e49
#
_cell.length_a   1.000
_cell.length_b   1.000
_cell.length_c   1.000
_cell.angle_alpha   90.00
_cell.angle_beta   90.00
_cell.angle_gamma   90.00
#
_symmetry.space_group_name_H-M   'P 1'
#
loop_
_entity.id
_entity.type
_entity.pdbx_description
1 polymer ?
#
loop_
_entity_poly.entity_id
_entity_poly.type
_entity_poly.pdbx_seq_one_letter_code
_entity_poly.pdbx_strand_id
1 'polypeptide(L)'
;RAIKVGNACVWALGQITNETALGQLALLKVKIKFGTAQKGIEKALNETAERMQVPREEIEEMGVPAYGLTEVGQLEEPLGDFTAQLTITGTTTTQLAWLKPDGKPQKSVPAAVKKDFPEELKELKASAKDIQKMLPAQRERIDNLFLEQKVWPFEIWKERYLDHPLVGTLARRIIWSFKSGDDVVDGIWLDSRLVDRNSEPIENLNATTTVELWHPIEKPVEVVMGWRDWLEGHKIQQPFK
;
A
#
# COMPACT_ATOMS: atom_id res chain seq x y z
N ARG A 1 25.53 -22.36 -7.37
CA ARG A 1 24.28 -23.07 -7.78
C ARG A 1 23.02 -22.27 -7.44
N ALA A 2 22.95 -21.62 -6.28
CA ALA A 2 21.78 -20.86 -5.86
C ALA A 2 21.43 -19.64 -6.78
N ILE A 3 22.42 -18.96 -7.35
CA ILE A 3 22.22 -17.80 -8.24
C ILE A 3 21.48 -18.20 -9.52
N LYS A 4 21.83 -19.33 -10.15
CA LYS A 4 21.15 -19.80 -11.37
C LYS A 4 19.68 -20.15 -11.11
N VAL A 5 19.41 -20.79 -9.97
CA VAL A 5 18.06 -21.13 -9.54
C VAL A 5 17.25 -19.85 -9.27
N GLY A 6 17.83 -18.87 -8.57
CA GLY A 6 17.19 -17.57 -8.32
C GLY A 6 16.82 -16.85 -9.62
N ASN A 7 17.75 -16.79 -10.58
CA ASN A 7 17.47 -16.17 -11.89
C ASN A 7 16.39 -16.93 -12.68
N ALA A 8 16.37 -18.26 -12.61
CA ALA A 8 15.29 -19.05 -13.23
C ALA A 8 13.93 -18.79 -12.58
N CYS A 9 13.86 -18.62 -11.25
CA CYS A 9 12.64 -18.26 -10.55
C CYS A 9 12.15 -16.87 -10.96
N VAL A 10 13.04 -15.87 -11.04
CA VAL A 10 12.69 -14.51 -11.50
C VAL A 10 12.16 -14.55 -12.92
N TRP A 11 12.82 -15.28 -13.82
CA TRP A 11 12.36 -15.46 -15.19
C TRP A 11 10.98 -16.12 -15.24
N ALA A 12 10.77 -17.22 -14.50
CA ALA A 12 9.50 -17.93 -14.44
C ALA A 12 8.35 -17.05 -13.92
N LEU A 13 8.59 -16.30 -12.84
CA LEU A 13 7.62 -15.32 -12.32
C LEU A 13 7.28 -14.27 -13.37
N GLY A 14 8.29 -13.78 -14.11
CA GLY A 14 8.09 -12.84 -15.21
C GLY A 14 7.28 -13.41 -16.39
N GLN A 15 7.13 -14.72 -16.55
CA GLN A 15 6.26 -15.32 -17.58
C GLN A 15 4.79 -15.42 -17.15
N ILE A 16 4.50 -15.23 -15.88
CA ILE A 16 3.15 -15.33 -15.33
C ILE A 16 2.54 -13.90 -15.26
N THR A 17 1.45 -13.68 -15.99
CA THR A 17 0.76 -12.38 -16.08
C THR A 17 -0.41 -12.29 -15.10
N ASN A 18 -0.16 -12.49 -13.80
CA ASN A 18 -1.16 -12.28 -12.76
C ASN A 18 -0.59 -11.45 -11.61
N GLU A 19 -1.47 -10.86 -10.82
CA GLU A 19 -1.11 -9.99 -9.69
C GLU A 19 -0.24 -10.69 -8.65
N THR A 20 -0.47 -11.97 -8.39
CA THR A 20 0.33 -12.74 -7.42
C THR A 20 1.79 -12.84 -7.86
N ALA A 21 2.05 -13.13 -9.14
CA ALA A 21 3.41 -13.20 -9.67
C ALA A 21 4.08 -11.81 -9.68
N LEU A 22 3.34 -10.77 -10.05
CA LEU A 22 3.79 -9.38 -9.97
C LEU A 22 4.14 -8.99 -8.54
N GLY A 23 3.29 -9.34 -7.57
CA GLY A 23 3.55 -9.13 -6.15
C GLY A 23 4.83 -9.81 -5.67
N GLN A 24 5.13 -11.02 -6.13
CA GLN A 24 6.39 -11.70 -5.82
C GLN A 24 7.59 -11.01 -6.46
N LEU A 25 7.49 -10.54 -7.70
CA LEU A 25 8.56 -9.76 -8.34
C LEU A 25 8.81 -8.43 -7.61
N ALA A 26 7.75 -7.71 -7.22
CA ALA A 26 7.85 -6.48 -6.44
C ALA A 26 8.53 -6.74 -5.08
N LEU A 27 8.15 -7.80 -4.38
CA LEU A 27 8.78 -8.20 -3.13
C LEU A 27 10.27 -8.55 -3.32
N LEU A 28 10.62 -9.28 -4.37
CA LEU A 28 12.01 -9.60 -4.70
C LEU A 28 12.81 -8.33 -5.03
N LYS A 29 12.23 -7.36 -5.74
CA LYS A 29 12.86 -6.06 -6.03
C LYS A 29 13.27 -5.34 -4.74
N VAL A 30 12.42 -5.34 -3.72
CA VAL A 30 12.69 -4.71 -2.42
C VAL A 30 13.68 -5.53 -1.57
N LYS A 31 13.60 -6.86 -1.58
CA LYS A 31 14.43 -7.75 -0.75
C LYS A 31 15.85 -7.95 -1.27
N ILE A 32 16.03 -8.03 -2.57
CA ILE A 32 17.31 -8.38 -3.18
C ILE A 32 18.12 -7.11 -3.45
N LYS A 33 19.36 -7.08 -2.98
CA LYS A 33 20.27 -5.93 -3.16
C LYS A 33 21.43 -6.20 -4.15
N PHE A 34 21.52 -7.41 -4.73
CA PHE A 34 22.57 -7.77 -5.68
C PHE A 34 22.26 -7.22 -7.08
N GLY A 35 23.15 -6.43 -7.63
CA GLY A 35 22.93 -5.72 -8.89
C GLY A 35 22.58 -6.58 -10.10
N THR A 36 23.15 -7.80 -10.22
CA THR A 36 22.79 -8.76 -11.30
C THR A 36 21.37 -9.29 -11.16
N ALA A 37 20.93 -9.60 -9.95
CA ALA A 37 19.58 -10.07 -9.68
C ALA A 37 18.56 -8.91 -9.83
N GLN A 38 18.90 -7.69 -9.40
CA GLN A 38 18.10 -6.49 -9.63
C GLN A 38 17.85 -6.27 -11.13
N LYS A 39 18.89 -6.36 -11.96
CA LYS A 39 18.75 -6.24 -13.43
C LYS A 39 17.82 -7.33 -14.00
N GLY A 40 17.89 -8.55 -13.48
CA GLY A 40 16.99 -9.64 -13.88
C GLY A 40 15.52 -9.36 -13.52
N ILE A 41 15.27 -8.83 -12.32
CA ILE A 41 13.94 -8.46 -11.86
C ILE A 41 13.37 -7.30 -12.69
N GLU A 42 14.17 -6.24 -12.93
CA GLU A 42 13.77 -5.12 -13.78
C GLU A 42 13.43 -5.57 -15.20
N LYS A 43 14.26 -6.45 -15.77
CA LYS A 43 13.98 -7.03 -17.08
C LYS A 43 12.66 -7.80 -17.09
N ALA A 44 12.42 -8.66 -16.10
CA ALA A 44 11.18 -9.43 -15.99
C ALA A 44 9.95 -8.53 -15.88
N LEU A 45 10.03 -7.45 -15.10
CA LEU A 45 8.93 -6.49 -14.95
C LEU A 45 8.68 -5.70 -16.24
N ASN A 46 9.74 -5.30 -16.97
CA ASN A 46 9.61 -4.62 -18.27
C ASN A 46 8.96 -5.53 -19.32
N GLU A 47 9.45 -6.77 -19.44
CA GLU A 47 8.87 -7.76 -20.36
C GLU A 47 7.40 -8.07 -20.02
N THR A 48 7.02 -8.01 -18.74
CA THR A 48 5.62 -8.17 -18.32
C THR A 48 4.79 -6.96 -18.74
N ALA A 49 5.30 -5.74 -18.60
CA ALA A 49 4.65 -4.51 -19.05
C ALA A 49 4.38 -4.56 -20.57
N GLU A 50 5.39 -4.95 -21.35
CA GLU A 50 5.26 -5.10 -22.81
C GLU A 50 4.19 -6.14 -23.18
N ARG A 51 4.17 -7.31 -22.53
CA ARG A 51 3.18 -8.34 -22.78
C ARG A 51 1.75 -7.94 -22.41
N MET A 52 1.60 -7.20 -21.32
CA MET A 52 0.31 -6.69 -20.86
C MET A 52 -0.12 -5.42 -21.60
N GLN A 53 0.77 -4.83 -22.41
CA GLN A 53 0.54 -3.58 -23.14
C GLN A 53 0.16 -2.42 -22.20
N VAL A 54 0.78 -2.36 -21.03
CA VAL A 54 0.59 -1.30 -20.04
C VAL A 54 1.93 -0.61 -19.71
N PRO A 55 1.92 0.65 -19.27
CA PRO A 55 3.13 1.33 -18.81
C PRO A 55 3.81 0.55 -17.68
N ARG A 56 5.13 0.70 -17.58
CA ARG A 56 5.93 0.02 -16.56
C ARG A 56 5.50 0.40 -15.13
N GLU A 57 5.14 1.67 -14.95
CA GLU A 57 4.66 2.24 -13.70
C GLU A 57 3.35 1.60 -13.25
N GLU A 58 2.49 1.24 -14.20
CA GLU A 58 1.22 0.55 -13.91
C GLU A 58 1.45 -0.88 -13.42
N ILE A 59 2.46 -1.58 -13.93
CA ILE A 59 2.89 -2.88 -13.41
C ILE A 59 3.33 -2.77 -11.94
N GLU A 60 3.99 -1.70 -11.55
CA GLU A 60 4.39 -1.47 -10.16
C GLU A 60 3.20 -1.18 -9.24
N GLU A 61 2.17 -0.52 -9.74
CA GLU A 61 0.92 -0.31 -9.00
C GLU A 61 0.15 -1.61 -8.79
N MET A 62 -0.05 -2.38 -9.87
CA MET A 62 -0.78 -3.66 -9.85
C MET A 62 -0.05 -4.72 -9.03
N GLY A 63 1.28 -4.67 -9.00
CA GLY A 63 2.14 -5.66 -8.36
C GLY A 63 2.33 -5.49 -6.86
N VAL A 64 1.64 -4.55 -6.19
CA VAL A 64 1.80 -4.39 -4.74
C VAL A 64 1.10 -5.52 -3.99
N PRO A 65 1.82 -6.36 -3.21
CA PRO A 65 1.17 -7.46 -2.52
C PRO A 65 0.38 -7.01 -1.29
N ALA A 66 -0.75 -7.67 -1.05
CA ALA A 66 -1.59 -7.42 0.12
C ALA A 66 -1.08 -8.05 1.42
N TYR A 67 -0.15 -9.02 1.35
CA TYR A 67 0.42 -9.75 2.51
C TYR A 67 -0.61 -10.41 3.43
N GLY A 68 -1.75 -10.82 2.90
CA GLY A 68 -2.84 -11.41 3.67
C GLY A 68 -3.68 -10.39 4.44
N LEU A 69 -3.38 -9.09 4.37
CA LEU A 69 -4.23 -8.06 4.97
C LEU A 69 -5.65 -8.14 4.39
N THR A 70 -6.64 -8.22 5.25
CA THR A 70 -8.06 -8.33 4.88
C THR A 70 -8.75 -6.97 4.79
N GLU A 71 -8.20 -6.00 5.52
CA GLU A 71 -8.62 -4.59 5.48
C GLU A 71 -7.40 -3.70 5.36
N VAL A 72 -7.62 -2.41 5.10
CA VAL A 72 -6.51 -1.45 4.99
C VAL A 72 -5.72 -1.40 6.30
N GLY A 73 -4.50 -1.92 6.23
CA GLY A 73 -3.56 -1.95 7.35
C GLY A 73 -3.84 -2.99 8.42
N GLN A 74 -4.77 -3.93 8.20
CA GLN A 74 -5.18 -4.88 9.23
C GLN A 74 -5.34 -6.30 8.69
N LEU A 75 -4.93 -7.27 9.52
CA LEU A 75 -5.21 -8.68 9.36
C LEU A 75 -5.64 -9.24 10.73
N GLU A 76 -6.75 -9.96 10.74
CA GLU A 76 -7.15 -10.81 11.86
C GLU A 76 -7.18 -12.25 11.41
N GLU A 77 -6.45 -13.12 12.13
CA GLU A 77 -6.35 -14.54 11.82
C GLU A 77 -6.61 -15.38 13.07
N PRO A 78 -7.67 -16.19 13.08
CA PRO A 78 -7.94 -17.11 14.17
C PRO A 78 -6.95 -18.28 14.16
N LEU A 79 -6.29 -18.53 15.29
CA LEU A 79 -5.35 -19.64 15.50
C LEU A 79 -5.72 -20.39 16.78
N GLY A 80 -6.54 -21.43 16.64
CA GLY A 80 -7.17 -22.13 17.76
C GLY A 80 -8.11 -21.20 18.52
N ASP A 81 -7.91 -21.10 19.83
CA ASP A 81 -8.73 -20.24 20.71
C ASP A 81 -8.25 -18.77 20.72
N PHE A 82 -7.19 -18.44 19.99
CA PHE A 82 -6.62 -17.10 19.95
C PHE A 82 -6.81 -16.47 18.56
N THR A 83 -6.84 -15.13 18.50
CA THR A 83 -6.83 -14.41 17.25
C THR A 83 -5.55 -13.56 17.16
N ALA A 84 -4.78 -13.78 16.09
CA ALA A 84 -3.65 -12.91 15.74
C ALA A 84 -4.19 -11.63 15.11
N GLN A 85 -3.68 -10.47 15.56
CA GLN A 85 -3.97 -9.16 14.99
C GLN A 85 -2.67 -8.53 14.50
N LEU A 86 -2.50 -8.45 13.18
CA LEU A 86 -1.42 -7.72 12.55
C LEU A 86 -1.94 -6.36 12.10
N THR A 87 -1.38 -5.28 12.62
CA THR A 87 -1.80 -3.90 12.30
C THR A 87 -0.61 -3.08 11.83
N ILE A 88 -0.81 -2.33 10.75
CA ILE A 88 0.15 -1.31 10.30
C ILE A 88 -0.07 -0.04 11.13
N THR A 89 0.97 0.37 11.86
CA THR A 89 0.95 1.57 12.70
C THR A 89 1.87 2.64 12.10
N GLY A 90 1.31 3.81 11.78
CA GLY A 90 2.10 4.87 11.12
C GLY A 90 2.42 4.56 9.66
N THR A 91 3.61 4.96 9.20
CA THR A 91 4.03 4.88 7.78
C THR A 91 5.09 3.81 7.49
N THR A 92 5.62 3.13 8.52
CA THR A 92 6.74 2.17 8.36
C THR A 92 6.72 1.01 9.35
N THR A 93 5.80 0.98 10.29
CA THR A 93 5.81 0.03 11.41
C THR A 93 4.59 -0.87 11.42
N THR A 94 4.78 -2.08 11.93
CA THR A 94 3.70 -3.04 12.17
C THR A 94 3.68 -3.47 13.63
N GLN A 95 2.51 -3.81 14.12
CA GLN A 95 2.30 -4.40 15.43
C GLN A 95 1.60 -5.75 15.28
N LEU A 96 2.12 -6.78 15.94
CA LEU A 96 1.47 -8.08 16.06
C LEU A 96 1.01 -8.26 17.51
N ALA A 97 -0.27 -8.35 17.71
CA ALA A 97 -0.94 -8.56 18.98
C ALA A 97 -1.82 -9.82 18.92
N TRP A 98 -2.36 -10.21 20.06
CA TRP A 98 -3.19 -11.42 20.18
C TRP A 98 -4.42 -11.10 21.00
N LEU A 99 -5.56 -11.65 20.61
CA LEU A 99 -6.76 -11.71 21.44
C LEU A 99 -6.86 -13.11 22.06
N LYS A 100 -7.15 -13.13 23.35
CA LYS A 100 -7.49 -14.35 24.08
C LYS A 100 -8.91 -14.82 23.78
N PRO A 101 -9.31 -16.05 24.18
CA PRO A 101 -10.68 -16.53 24.03
C PRO A 101 -11.75 -15.62 24.67
N ASP A 102 -11.38 -14.88 25.73
CA ASP A 102 -12.23 -13.90 26.40
C ASP A 102 -12.23 -12.50 25.75
N GLY A 103 -11.59 -12.35 24.57
CA GLY A 103 -11.45 -11.09 23.83
C GLY A 103 -10.42 -10.11 24.38
N LYS A 104 -9.72 -10.45 25.49
CA LYS A 104 -8.73 -9.55 26.06
C LYS A 104 -7.42 -9.56 25.28
N PRO A 105 -6.80 -8.39 25.07
CA PRO A 105 -5.54 -8.29 24.33
C PRO A 105 -4.37 -8.90 25.11
N GLN A 106 -3.46 -9.53 24.36
CA GLN A 106 -2.19 -10.06 24.83
C GLN A 106 -1.08 -9.69 23.84
N LYS A 107 0.01 -9.09 24.31
CA LYS A 107 1.15 -8.69 23.44
C LYS A 107 2.06 -9.86 23.08
N SER A 108 2.25 -10.80 23.99
CA SER A 108 3.14 -11.94 23.77
C SER A 108 2.42 -13.06 23.03
N VAL A 109 3.15 -13.77 22.16
CA VAL A 109 2.63 -14.94 21.45
C VAL A 109 2.18 -16.00 22.46
N PRO A 110 0.91 -16.48 22.38
CA PRO A 110 0.41 -17.54 23.26
C PRO A 110 1.23 -18.83 23.14
N ALA A 111 1.42 -19.53 24.24
CA ALA A 111 2.17 -20.80 24.27
C ALA A 111 1.51 -21.87 23.39
N ALA A 112 0.17 -21.93 23.39
CA ALA A 112 -0.60 -22.84 22.54
C ALA A 112 -0.31 -22.57 21.05
N VAL A 113 -0.33 -21.30 20.60
CA VAL A 113 -0.04 -20.91 19.22
C VAL A 113 1.39 -21.32 18.82
N LYS A 114 2.37 -21.12 19.70
CA LYS A 114 3.75 -21.56 19.42
C LYS A 114 3.87 -23.07 19.23
N LYS A 115 3.09 -23.84 19.94
CA LYS A 115 3.13 -25.28 19.95
C LYS A 115 2.33 -25.88 18.78
N ASP A 116 1.10 -25.39 18.59
CA ASP A 116 0.11 -26.05 17.75
C ASP A 116 0.00 -25.41 16.34
N PHE A 117 0.47 -24.15 16.17
CA PHE A 117 0.43 -23.37 14.91
C PHE A 117 1.79 -22.72 14.58
N PRO A 118 2.92 -23.48 14.58
CA PRO A 118 4.25 -22.90 14.38
C PRO A 118 4.48 -22.34 12.96
N GLU A 119 3.90 -22.95 11.92
CA GLU A 119 4.08 -22.50 10.54
C GLU A 119 3.27 -21.24 10.26
N GLU A 120 2.01 -21.16 10.71
CA GLU A 120 1.15 -19.97 10.60
C GLU A 120 1.77 -18.79 11.35
N LEU A 121 2.30 -19.04 12.55
CA LEU A 121 3.03 -18.02 13.30
C LEU A 121 4.26 -17.51 12.55
N LYS A 122 4.96 -18.40 11.85
CA LYS A 122 6.14 -18.05 11.05
C LYS A 122 5.73 -17.22 9.84
N GLU A 123 4.64 -17.58 9.17
CA GLU A 123 4.09 -16.83 8.04
C GLU A 123 3.63 -15.42 8.45
N LEU A 124 2.87 -15.29 9.55
CA LEU A 124 2.48 -13.99 10.12
C LEU A 124 3.68 -13.08 10.41
N LYS A 125 4.72 -13.63 11.03
CA LYS A 125 5.95 -12.87 11.30
C LYS A 125 6.70 -12.51 10.03
N ALA A 126 6.69 -13.36 9.02
CA ALA A 126 7.28 -13.08 7.72
C ALA A 126 6.52 -11.96 7.01
N SER A 127 5.18 -12.02 6.98
CA SER A 127 4.31 -10.98 6.44
C SER A 127 4.55 -9.63 7.11
N ALA A 128 4.59 -9.59 8.45
CA ALA A 128 4.88 -8.36 9.20
C ALA A 128 6.24 -7.75 8.80
N LYS A 129 7.28 -8.58 8.68
CA LYS A 129 8.62 -8.16 8.26
C LYS A 129 8.67 -7.67 6.82
N ASP A 130 7.93 -8.31 5.93
CA ASP A 130 7.89 -7.95 4.52
C ASP A 130 7.09 -6.66 4.30
N ILE A 131 6.00 -6.45 5.03
CA ILE A 131 5.26 -5.19 5.09
C ILE A 131 6.18 -4.04 5.52
N GLN A 132 6.96 -4.20 6.60
CA GLN A 132 7.90 -3.18 7.08
C GLN A 132 8.96 -2.79 6.04
N LYS A 133 9.33 -3.70 5.14
CA LYS A 133 10.24 -3.41 4.02
C LYS A 133 9.54 -2.77 2.84
N MET A 134 8.30 -3.17 2.58
CA MET A 134 7.54 -2.67 1.43
C MET A 134 7.00 -1.25 1.66
N LEU A 135 6.58 -0.89 2.87
CA LEU A 135 6.04 0.44 3.18
C LEU A 135 6.98 1.59 2.76
N PRO A 136 8.29 1.58 3.10
CA PRO A 136 9.22 2.61 2.62
C PRO A 136 9.32 2.67 1.10
N ALA A 137 9.33 1.51 0.42
CA ALA A 137 9.39 1.46 -1.03
C ALA A 137 8.11 2.02 -1.69
N GLN A 138 6.95 1.72 -1.13
CA GLN A 138 5.69 2.29 -1.61
C GLN A 138 5.59 3.80 -1.32
N ARG A 139 6.10 4.26 -0.19
CA ARG A 139 6.21 5.68 0.10
C ARG A 139 7.07 6.40 -0.94
N GLU A 140 8.25 5.87 -1.25
CA GLU A 140 9.14 6.41 -2.28
C GLU A 140 8.48 6.38 -3.67
N ARG A 141 7.78 5.30 -4.02
CA ARG A 141 7.04 5.21 -5.29
C ARG A 141 5.96 6.30 -5.39
N ILE A 142 5.16 6.48 -4.34
CA ILE A 142 4.09 7.50 -4.33
C ILE A 142 4.70 8.92 -4.35
N ASP A 143 5.81 9.16 -3.66
CA ASP A 143 6.53 10.44 -3.68
C ASP A 143 7.01 10.79 -5.11
N ASN A 144 7.52 9.80 -5.84
CA ASN A 144 7.93 9.99 -7.23
C ASN A 144 6.76 10.33 -8.18
N LEU A 145 5.53 9.94 -7.88
CA LEU A 145 4.34 10.28 -8.69
C LEU A 145 4.07 11.79 -8.76
N PHE A 146 4.58 12.59 -7.82
CA PHE A 146 4.54 14.05 -7.92
C PHE A 146 5.29 14.60 -9.15
N LEU A 147 6.32 13.88 -9.61
CA LEU A 147 7.09 14.25 -10.80
C LEU A 147 6.40 13.82 -12.09
N GLU A 148 5.54 12.81 -12.03
CA GLU A 148 4.89 12.20 -13.19
C GLU A 148 3.56 12.87 -13.55
N GLN A 149 2.97 13.67 -12.65
CA GLN A 149 1.66 14.32 -12.82
C GLN A 149 0.58 13.33 -13.31
N LYS A 150 0.60 12.13 -12.73
CA LYS A 150 -0.28 11.02 -13.14
C LYS A 150 -1.72 11.29 -12.73
N VAL A 151 -2.64 10.95 -13.64
CA VAL A 151 -4.08 11.05 -13.45
C VAL A 151 -4.70 9.66 -13.57
N TRP A 152 -5.56 9.31 -12.65
CA TRP A 152 -6.28 8.03 -12.64
C TRP A 152 -7.78 8.23 -12.79
N PRO A 153 -8.51 7.31 -13.45
CA PRO A 153 -9.94 7.15 -13.22
C PRO A 153 -10.21 6.85 -11.75
N PHE A 154 -11.28 7.40 -11.18
CA PHE A 154 -11.62 7.28 -9.76
C PHE A 154 -11.64 5.83 -9.28
N GLU A 155 -12.27 4.91 -10.02
CA GLU A 155 -12.38 3.51 -9.62
C GLU A 155 -11.00 2.81 -9.57
N ILE A 156 -10.12 3.09 -10.53
CA ILE A 156 -8.75 2.55 -10.54
C ILE A 156 -7.92 3.09 -9.37
N TRP A 157 -8.02 4.42 -9.12
CA TRP A 157 -7.36 5.03 -7.96
C TRP A 157 -7.89 4.45 -6.64
N LYS A 158 -9.21 4.30 -6.53
CA LYS A 158 -9.86 3.75 -5.34
C LYS A 158 -9.36 2.35 -5.05
N GLU A 159 -9.33 1.46 -6.05
CA GLU A 159 -8.85 0.08 -5.92
C GLU A 159 -7.35 0.01 -5.57
N ARG A 160 -6.51 0.73 -6.33
CA ARG A 160 -5.04 0.60 -6.22
C ARG A 160 -4.43 1.42 -5.08
N TYR A 161 -5.10 2.46 -4.62
CA TYR A 161 -4.61 3.37 -3.58
C TYR A 161 -5.50 3.39 -2.35
N LEU A 162 -6.76 3.83 -2.44
CA LEU A 162 -7.59 4.09 -1.27
C LEU A 162 -7.94 2.82 -0.51
N ASP A 163 -8.39 1.78 -1.22
CA ASP A 163 -8.87 0.51 -0.64
C ASP A 163 -7.83 -0.61 -0.70
N HIS A 164 -6.68 -0.37 -1.32
CA HIS A 164 -5.62 -1.37 -1.33
C HIS A 164 -5.11 -1.65 0.10
N PRO A 165 -5.08 -2.91 0.56
CA PRO A 165 -4.80 -3.25 1.96
C PRO A 165 -3.49 -2.69 2.52
N LEU A 166 -2.43 -2.63 1.70
CA LEU A 166 -1.14 -2.04 2.10
C LEU A 166 -1.06 -0.55 1.77
N VAL A 167 -1.28 -0.19 0.50
CA VAL A 167 -1.08 1.18 -0.01
C VAL A 167 -2.04 2.16 0.63
N GLY A 168 -3.27 1.73 0.93
CA GLY A 168 -4.29 2.55 1.59
C GLY A 168 -3.83 3.14 2.92
N THR A 169 -2.92 2.48 3.64
CA THR A 169 -2.34 3.03 4.88
C THR A 169 -1.53 4.31 4.66
N LEU A 170 -1.00 4.49 3.46
CA LEU A 170 -0.29 5.69 3.02
C LEU A 170 -1.26 6.65 2.32
N ALA A 171 -2.02 6.15 1.33
CA ALA A 171 -2.92 6.92 0.48
C ALA A 171 -4.00 7.68 1.26
N ARG A 172 -4.53 7.09 2.33
CA ARG A 172 -5.52 7.71 3.23
C ARG A 172 -4.98 8.88 4.06
N ARG A 173 -3.67 9.11 4.03
CA ARG A 173 -2.98 10.22 4.71
C ARG A 173 -2.51 11.31 3.77
N ILE A 174 -2.87 11.20 2.48
CA ILE A 174 -2.46 12.12 1.41
C ILE A 174 -3.69 12.90 0.96
N ILE A 175 -3.48 14.16 0.62
CA ILE A 175 -4.49 14.99 -0.02
C ILE A 175 -4.50 14.64 -1.51
N TRP A 176 -5.68 14.46 -2.07
CA TRP A 176 -5.91 14.16 -3.47
C TRP A 176 -6.81 15.23 -4.09
N SER A 177 -6.63 15.50 -5.38
CA SER A 177 -7.51 16.36 -6.16
C SER A 177 -8.44 15.51 -7.01
N PHE A 178 -9.74 15.72 -6.89
CA PHE A 178 -10.80 15.03 -7.62
C PHE A 178 -11.40 15.99 -8.64
N LYS A 179 -11.40 15.59 -9.92
CA LYS A 179 -11.93 16.42 -11.00
C LYS A 179 -13.11 15.73 -11.67
N SER A 180 -14.28 16.40 -11.67
CA SER A 180 -15.51 15.97 -12.34
C SER A 180 -16.00 17.07 -13.28
N GLY A 181 -15.72 16.93 -14.58
CA GLY A 181 -15.94 18.02 -15.54
C GLY A 181 -15.05 19.22 -15.25
N ASP A 182 -15.63 20.39 -15.01
CA ASP A 182 -14.91 21.61 -14.66
C ASP A 182 -14.73 21.79 -13.13
N ASP A 183 -15.42 20.99 -12.33
CA ASP A 183 -15.33 21.06 -10.88
C ASP A 183 -14.11 20.29 -10.37
N VAL A 184 -13.34 20.95 -9.50
CA VAL A 184 -12.18 20.34 -8.82
C VAL A 184 -12.36 20.51 -7.32
N VAL A 185 -12.27 19.40 -6.57
CA VAL A 185 -12.29 19.41 -5.12
C VAL A 185 -11.07 18.67 -4.57
N ASP A 186 -10.38 19.27 -3.61
CA ASP A 186 -9.27 18.65 -2.91
C ASP A 186 -9.79 17.94 -1.66
N GLY A 187 -9.33 16.72 -1.39
CA GLY A 187 -9.83 15.93 -0.29
C GLY A 187 -8.88 14.90 0.28
N ILE A 188 -9.22 14.40 1.45
CA ILE A 188 -8.48 13.40 2.20
C ILE A 188 -9.43 12.42 2.87
N TRP A 189 -8.93 11.25 3.23
CA TRP A 189 -9.70 10.25 3.97
C TRP A 189 -9.75 10.56 5.46
N LEU A 190 -10.95 10.68 6.01
CA LEU A 190 -11.21 10.86 7.43
C LEU A 190 -12.48 10.10 7.83
N ASP A 191 -12.46 9.38 8.95
CA ASP A 191 -13.62 8.71 9.53
C ASP A 191 -14.46 7.93 8.51
N SER A 192 -13.78 7.08 7.74
CA SER A 192 -14.37 6.17 6.73
C SER A 192 -15.02 6.85 5.52
N ARG A 193 -14.62 8.09 5.20
CA ARG A 193 -15.09 8.84 4.02
C ARG A 193 -14.04 9.82 3.51
N LEU A 194 -14.22 10.25 2.27
CA LEU A 194 -13.46 11.37 1.70
C LEU A 194 -14.11 12.69 2.15
N VAL A 195 -13.30 13.60 2.64
CA VAL A 195 -13.74 14.93 3.09
C VAL A 195 -12.89 16.03 2.47
N ASP A 196 -13.49 17.20 2.29
CA ASP A 196 -12.79 18.41 1.90
C ASP A 196 -12.08 19.08 3.10
N ARG A 197 -11.47 20.23 2.88
CA ARG A 197 -10.79 21.03 3.90
C ARG A 197 -11.72 21.56 5.02
N ASN A 198 -13.02 21.59 4.79
CA ASN A 198 -14.01 21.98 5.81
C ASN A 198 -14.54 20.76 6.58
N SER A 199 -13.98 19.56 6.32
CA SER A 199 -14.44 18.27 6.83
C SER A 199 -15.83 17.85 6.32
N GLU A 200 -16.29 18.48 5.22
CA GLU A 200 -17.54 18.12 4.57
C GLU A 200 -17.32 16.91 3.63
N PRO A 201 -18.27 15.97 3.57
CA PRO A 201 -18.16 14.82 2.68
C PRO A 201 -18.05 15.24 1.22
N ILE A 202 -17.13 14.62 0.47
CA ILE A 202 -17.07 14.75 -0.97
C ILE A 202 -18.01 13.73 -1.58
N GLU A 203 -19.10 14.23 -2.17
CA GLU A 203 -20.13 13.40 -2.78
C GLU A 203 -19.99 13.38 -4.32
N ASN A 204 -20.75 12.50 -4.97
CA ASN A 204 -20.87 12.40 -6.44
C ASN A 204 -19.57 12.02 -7.19
N LEU A 205 -18.62 11.40 -6.50
CA LEU A 205 -17.46 10.78 -7.16
C LEU A 205 -17.91 9.53 -7.91
N ASN A 206 -17.60 9.45 -9.19
CA ASN A 206 -18.09 8.39 -10.07
C ASN A 206 -17.08 8.05 -11.19
N ALA A 207 -17.46 7.19 -12.12
CA ALA A 207 -16.60 6.72 -13.21
C ALA A 207 -16.06 7.83 -14.14
N THR A 208 -16.67 9.01 -14.17
CA THR A 208 -16.17 10.17 -14.95
C THR A 208 -15.23 11.07 -14.15
N THR A 209 -15.11 10.83 -12.84
CA THR A 209 -14.18 11.57 -11.98
C THR A 209 -12.75 11.06 -12.21
N THR A 210 -11.82 11.99 -12.33
CA THR A 210 -10.39 11.70 -12.34
C THR A 210 -9.74 12.16 -11.05
N VAL A 211 -8.65 11.48 -10.67
CA VAL A 211 -7.93 11.73 -9.42
C VAL A 211 -6.46 11.96 -9.72
N GLU A 212 -5.89 12.94 -9.06
CA GLU A 212 -4.46 13.23 -9.11
C GLU A 212 -3.92 13.56 -7.71
N LEU A 213 -2.60 13.47 -7.55
CA LEU A 213 -1.96 13.93 -6.32
C LEU A 213 -2.10 15.45 -6.19
N TRP A 214 -2.59 15.91 -5.03
CA TRP A 214 -2.61 17.32 -4.71
C TRP A 214 -1.20 17.87 -4.51
N HIS A 215 -0.85 18.94 -5.20
CA HIS A 215 0.46 19.59 -5.08
C HIS A 215 0.32 21.05 -4.62
N PRO A 216 1.10 21.52 -3.62
CA PRO A 216 0.96 22.86 -3.08
C PRO A 216 1.49 23.98 -4.00
N ILE A 217 2.40 23.68 -4.96
CA ILE A 217 3.10 24.69 -5.76
C ILE A 217 2.15 25.59 -6.54
N GLU A 218 1.07 25.06 -7.08
CA GLU A 218 0.11 25.80 -7.92
C GLU A 218 -1.11 26.30 -7.14
N LYS A 219 -1.11 26.13 -5.83
CA LYS A 219 -2.26 26.50 -5.00
C LYS A 219 -2.04 27.85 -4.30
N PRO A 220 -3.10 28.63 -4.09
CA PRO A 220 -3.03 29.84 -3.26
C PRO A 220 -2.49 29.52 -1.85
N VAL A 221 -1.73 30.47 -1.28
CA VAL A 221 -1.11 30.28 0.04
C VAL A 221 -2.16 29.97 1.12
N GLU A 222 -3.33 30.57 1.05
CA GLU A 222 -4.44 30.34 1.99
C GLU A 222 -4.97 28.90 1.92
N VAL A 223 -4.94 28.28 0.76
CA VAL A 223 -5.32 26.87 0.57
C VAL A 223 -4.29 25.96 1.20
N VAL A 224 -3.00 26.23 0.94
CA VAL A 224 -1.88 25.45 1.50
C VAL A 224 -1.86 25.55 3.02
N MET A 225 -1.98 26.76 3.57
CA MET A 225 -2.01 26.97 5.01
C MET A 225 -3.24 26.33 5.66
N GLY A 226 -4.41 26.45 5.02
CA GLY A 226 -5.62 25.81 5.51
C GLY A 226 -5.52 24.27 5.58
N TRP A 227 -4.91 23.62 4.60
CA TRP A 227 -4.64 22.17 4.66
C TRP A 227 -3.62 21.81 5.73
N ARG A 228 -2.59 22.63 5.93
CA ARG A 228 -1.61 22.41 6.99
C ARG A 228 -2.28 22.46 8.37
N ASP A 229 -3.06 23.49 8.65
CA ASP A 229 -3.78 23.65 9.92
C ASP A 229 -4.78 22.49 10.13
N TRP A 230 -5.44 22.07 9.04
CA TRP A 230 -6.38 20.94 9.07
C TRP A 230 -5.66 19.62 9.44
N LEU A 231 -4.52 19.32 8.80
CA LEU A 231 -3.72 18.12 9.09
C LEU A 231 -3.20 18.10 10.53
N GLU A 232 -2.71 19.25 11.03
CA GLU A 232 -2.25 19.41 12.40
C GLU A 232 -3.40 19.21 13.40
N GLY A 233 -4.56 19.81 13.13
CA GLY A 233 -5.76 19.67 13.97
C GLY A 233 -6.26 18.23 14.09
N HIS A 234 -6.23 17.48 12.99
CA HIS A 234 -6.63 16.07 12.95
C HIS A 234 -5.49 15.09 13.29
N LYS A 235 -4.28 15.60 13.61
CA LYS A 235 -3.08 14.80 13.94
C LYS A 235 -2.73 13.77 12.85
N ILE A 236 -2.96 14.12 11.59
CA ILE A 236 -2.63 13.29 10.45
C ILE A 236 -1.19 13.57 10.03
N GLN A 237 -0.35 12.54 10.15
CA GLN A 237 1.02 12.59 9.64
C GLN A 237 1.03 12.12 8.19
N GLN A 238 1.39 13.00 7.28
CA GLN A 238 1.61 12.62 5.89
C GLN A 238 2.82 11.71 5.73
N PRO A 239 2.85 10.82 4.71
CA PRO A 239 3.95 9.88 4.53
C PRO A 239 5.23 10.54 4.03
N PHE A 240 5.17 11.72 3.42
CA PHE A 240 6.33 12.53 2.99
C PHE A 240 6.41 13.85 3.76
N LYS A 241 7.58 14.51 3.64
CA LYS A 241 7.85 15.81 4.27
C LYS A 241 7.59 16.94 3.30
#